data_1fcdfcbc6d2471c959b00abc1c9e7a29
#
_entry.id   1fcdfcbc6d2471c959b00abc1c9e7a29
#
_cell.length_a   1.000
_cell.length_b   1.000
_cell.length_c   1.000
_cell.angle_alpha   90.00
_cell.angle_beta   90.00
_cell.angle_gamma   90.00
#
_symmetry.space_group_name_H-M   'P 1'
#
loop_
_entity.id
_entity.type
_entity.pdbx_description
1 polymer ?
#
loop_
_entity_poly.entity_id
_entity_poly.type
_entity_poly.pdbx_seq_one_letter_code
_entity_poly.pdbx_strand_id
1 'polypeptide(L)'
;DKVVTAKTTIPEPTFFDSIKVQQSEYNDSVIHLCGYITDTDLEHQNYYVLFYRYRGEKQYMNCFLGVFSDDDVDERGVISMPIYRNVAISTIGLEEKQEKQSRFFKPWDKIDIKLTTVDSIGYRFWSDFSTMTTSSSIAFMPIYSNIYSNIEGGKGYWIGYGAKVYPLTLRRDTVIQYKN
;
A
#
# COMPACT_ATOMS: atom_id res chain seq x y z
N ASP A 1 13.65 36.18 -5.14
CA ASP A 1 13.54 34.71 -5.31
C ASP A 1 12.78 34.14 -4.12
N LYS A 2 11.79 33.29 -4.39
CA LYS A 2 11.03 32.61 -3.34
C LYS A 2 11.74 31.31 -2.99
N VAL A 3 12.19 31.18 -1.74
CA VAL A 3 12.77 29.94 -1.25
C VAL A 3 11.65 29.10 -0.65
N VAL A 4 11.62 27.81 -0.99
CA VAL A 4 10.75 26.81 -0.38
C VAL A 4 11.61 25.75 0.27
N THR A 5 11.23 25.30 1.47
CA THR A 5 11.97 24.30 2.23
C THR A 5 11.04 23.17 2.67
N ALA A 6 11.60 21.97 2.79
CA ALA A 6 10.92 20.81 3.34
C ALA A 6 11.92 19.95 4.13
N LYS A 7 11.41 19.25 5.13
CA LYS A 7 12.18 18.30 5.93
C LYS A 7 11.42 16.98 6.02
N THR A 8 12.11 15.87 5.87
CA THR A 8 11.60 14.53 6.09
C THR A 8 12.68 13.64 6.69
N THR A 9 12.28 12.59 7.36
CA THR A 9 13.17 11.53 7.82
C THR A 9 12.99 10.32 6.90
N ILE A 10 14.08 9.66 6.53
CA ILE A 10 14.03 8.36 5.83
C ILE A 10 14.16 7.28 6.91
N PRO A 11 13.09 6.55 7.24
CA PRO A 11 13.16 5.48 8.21
C PRO A 11 13.96 4.29 7.69
N GLU A 12 14.41 3.43 8.60
CA GLU A 12 14.98 2.13 8.24
C GLU A 12 13.94 1.30 7.47
N PRO A 13 14.35 0.57 6.42
CA PRO A 13 13.44 -0.27 5.68
C PRO A 13 13.06 -1.52 6.50
N THR A 14 11.77 -1.79 6.60
CA THR A 14 11.23 -3.00 7.19
C THR A 14 11.08 -4.11 6.14
N PHE A 15 11.00 -5.35 6.58
CA PHE A 15 10.93 -6.53 5.74
C PHE A 15 9.65 -7.32 6.00
N PHE A 16 9.09 -7.93 4.95
CA PHE A 16 8.13 -9.00 5.17
C PHE A 16 8.81 -10.25 5.72
N ASP A 17 8.22 -10.86 6.71
CA ASP A 17 8.58 -12.22 7.13
C ASP A 17 8.12 -13.23 6.09
N SER A 18 6.91 -12.99 5.56
CA SER A 18 6.35 -13.84 4.51
C SER A 18 5.34 -13.11 3.66
N ILE A 19 5.11 -13.63 2.46
CA ILE A 19 4.00 -13.24 1.58
C ILE A 19 3.22 -14.50 1.24
N LYS A 20 1.93 -14.49 1.56
CA LYS A 20 0.99 -15.55 1.19
C LYS A 20 0.30 -15.22 -0.12
N VAL A 21 0.37 -16.13 -1.04
CA VAL A 21 -0.33 -16.09 -2.34
C VAL A 21 -1.38 -17.19 -2.31
N GLN A 22 -2.65 -16.82 -2.29
CA GLN A 22 -3.74 -17.77 -2.18
C GLN A 22 -4.72 -17.60 -3.33
N GLN A 23 -5.06 -18.68 -3.98
CA GLN A 23 -6.15 -18.66 -4.97
C GLN A 23 -7.50 -18.54 -4.26
N SER A 24 -8.42 -17.80 -4.86
CA SER A 24 -9.78 -17.73 -4.36
C SER A 24 -10.49 -19.09 -4.56
N GLU A 25 -11.18 -19.55 -3.52
CA GLU A 25 -11.99 -20.78 -3.58
C GLU A 25 -13.21 -20.63 -4.51
N TYR A 26 -13.63 -19.40 -4.77
CA TYR A 26 -14.83 -19.10 -5.56
C TYR A 26 -14.54 -18.66 -6.99
N ASN A 27 -13.29 -18.34 -7.32
CA ASN A 27 -12.91 -17.84 -8.64
C ASN A 27 -11.45 -18.12 -8.96
N ASP A 28 -11.23 -19.07 -9.86
CA ASP A 28 -9.90 -19.50 -10.31
C ASP A 28 -9.04 -18.38 -10.93
N SER A 29 -9.66 -17.28 -11.33
CA SER A 29 -8.98 -16.12 -11.94
C SER A 29 -8.53 -15.09 -10.93
N VAL A 30 -8.75 -15.33 -9.62
CA VAL A 30 -8.47 -14.37 -8.54
C VAL A 30 -7.39 -14.92 -7.60
N ILE A 31 -6.40 -14.08 -7.32
CA ILE A 31 -5.36 -14.31 -6.33
C ILE A 31 -5.50 -13.30 -5.19
N HIS A 32 -5.60 -13.80 -3.97
CA HIS A 32 -5.45 -13.04 -2.74
C HIS A 32 -3.98 -12.98 -2.35
N LEU A 33 -3.50 -11.79 -2.06
CA LEU A 33 -2.12 -11.54 -1.66
C LEU A 33 -2.11 -10.89 -0.28
N CYS A 34 -1.30 -11.41 0.63
CA CYS A 34 -1.13 -10.82 1.96
C CYS A 34 0.33 -10.91 2.40
N GLY A 35 0.91 -9.77 2.76
CA GLY A 35 2.22 -9.70 3.41
C GLY A 35 2.07 -9.75 4.93
N TYR A 36 3.06 -10.29 5.62
CA TYR A 36 3.10 -10.40 7.07
C TYR A 36 4.41 -9.83 7.60
N ILE A 37 4.31 -9.03 8.64
CA ILE A 37 5.45 -8.45 9.37
C ILE A 37 5.22 -8.75 10.84
N THR A 38 6.26 -9.24 11.53
CA THR A 38 6.27 -9.27 12.99
C THR A 38 6.83 -7.95 13.49
N ASP A 39 6.06 -7.24 14.27
CA ASP A 39 6.56 -6.04 14.93
C ASP A 39 7.39 -6.46 16.15
N THR A 40 8.66 -6.09 16.12
CA THR A 40 9.62 -6.34 17.20
C THR A 40 9.96 -5.10 18.00
N ASP A 41 9.49 -3.93 17.57
CA ASP A 41 9.77 -2.64 18.21
C ASP A 41 8.48 -2.01 18.74
N LEU A 42 8.06 -2.45 19.92
CA LEU A 42 6.87 -1.96 20.60
C LEU A 42 7.02 -0.56 21.21
N GLU A 43 8.23 0.02 21.18
CA GLU A 43 8.48 1.34 21.77
C GLU A 43 8.33 2.48 20.76
N HIS A 44 8.49 2.21 19.47
CA HIS A 44 8.42 3.22 18.42
C HIS A 44 7.30 2.91 17.45
N GLN A 45 6.51 3.92 17.14
CA GLN A 45 5.43 3.77 16.18
C GLN A 45 5.97 3.76 14.76
N ASN A 46 5.69 2.69 14.04
CA ASN A 46 6.07 2.47 12.66
C ASN A 46 4.89 2.61 11.70
N TYR A 47 5.17 3.12 10.51
CA TYR A 47 4.17 3.37 9.49
C TYR A 47 4.61 2.78 8.15
N TYR A 48 3.67 2.13 7.46
CA TYR A 48 3.96 1.38 6.25
C TYR A 48 3.05 1.79 5.11
N VAL A 49 3.62 1.84 3.91
CA VAL A 49 2.86 2.07 2.68
C VAL A 49 3.26 1.05 1.63
N LEU A 50 2.26 0.43 1.02
CA LEU A 50 2.45 -0.58 -0.01
C LEU A 50 2.25 -0.01 -1.41
N PHE A 51 3.16 -0.37 -2.28
CA PHE A 51 3.07 -0.10 -3.72
C PHE A 51 3.25 -1.39 -4.50
N TYR A 52 2.73 -1.40 -5.71
CA TYR A 52 2.96 -2.48 -6.65
C TYR A 52 3.21 -1.93 -8.05
N ARG A 53 3.84 -2.74 -8.88
CA ARG A 53 3.88 -2.55 -10.33
C ARG A 53 3.88 -3.90 -11.03
N TYR A 54 3.40 -3.94 -12.26
CA TYR A 54 3.68 -5.10 -13.11
C TYR A 54 5.14 -5.07 -13.58
N ARG A 55 5.74 -6.24 -13.66
CA ARG A 55 7.14 -6.33 -14.06
C ARG A 55 7.32 -5.84 -15.49
N GLY A 56 8.23 -4.88 -15.67
CA GLY A 56 8.44 -4.17 -16.93
C GLY A 56 7.85 -2.76 -16.94
N GLU A 57 6.93 -2.43 -16.03
CA GLU A 57 6.46 -1.07 -15.85
C GLU A 57 7.50 -0.23 -15.07
N LYS A 58 7.58 1.05 -15.42
CA LYS A 58 8.53 1.98 -14.77
C LYS A 58 8.00 2.53 -13.45
N GLN A 59 6.68 2.75 -13.37
CA GLN A 59 6.06 3.43 -12.24
C GLN A 59 5.42 2.43 -11.27
N TYR A 60 5.54 2.72 -9.98
CA TYR A 60 4.79 2.04 -8.95
C TYR A 60 3.46 2.74 -8.73
N MET A 61 2.42 1.97 -8.52
CA MET A 61 1.10 2.41 -8.07
C MET A 61 0.95 2.08 -6.59
N ASN A 62 0.33 2.96 -5.81
CA ASN A 62 -0.04 2.64 -4.44
C ASN A 62 -1.08 1.51 -4.42
N CYS A 63 -0.99 0.62 -3.46
CA CYS A 63 -2.01 -0.40 -3.23
C CYS A 63 -3.30 0.25 -2.71
N PHE A 64 -4.44 -0.29 -3.11
CA PHE A 64 -5.71 0.10 -2.50
C PHE A 64 -5.73 -0.35 -1.03
N LEU A 65 -6.10 0.54 -0.11
CA LEU A 65 -6.01 0.33 1.35
C LEU A 65 -4.61 -0.11 1.80
N GLY A 66 -3.57 0.34 1.11
CA GLY A 66 -2.19 -0.09 1.35
C GLY A 66 -1.42 0.81 2.32
N VAL A 67 -2.07 1.36 3.34
CA VAL A 67 -1.47 2.20 4.39
C VAL A 67 -1.75 1.55 5.74
N PHE A 68 -0.70 1.27 6.50
CA PHE A 68 -0.76 0.53 7.76
C PHE A 68 0.08 1.20 8.84
N SER A 69 -0.24 0.91 10.10
CA SER A 69 0.55 1.31 11.27
C SER A 69 0.68 0.14 12.24
N ASP A 70 1.46 0.32 13.30
CA ASP A 70 1.57 -0.66 14.39
C ASP A 70 0.25 -0.85 15.16
N ASP A 71 -0.71 0.08 15.01
CA ASP A 71 -2.05 -0.10 15.56
C ASP A 71 -2.81 -1.27 14.89
N ASP A 72 -2.34 -1.74 13.73
CA ASP A 72 -2.90 -2.87 12.97
C ASP A 72 -2.33 -4.24 13.43
N VAL A 73 -1.55 -4.28 14.51
CA VAL A 73 -0.93 -5.49 15.05
C VAL A 73 -1.98 -6.42 15.71
N ASP A 74 -1.87 -7.72 15.48
CA ASP A 74 -2.70 -8.73 16.15
C ASP A 74 -2.12 -9.14 17.51
N GLU A 75 -2.84 -10.02 18.26
CA GLU A 75 -2.44 -10.51 19.57
C GLU A 75 -1.09 -11.24 19.59
N ARG A 76 -0.56 -11.62 18.42
CA ARG A 76 0.73 -12.32 18.26
C ARG A 76 1.86 -11.36 17.89
N GLY A 77 1.60 -10.07 17.81
CA GLY A 77 2.56 -9.08 17.35
C GLY A 77 2.75 -9.06 15.82
N VAL A 78 1.75 -9.55 15.04
CA VAL A 78 1.84 -9.65 13.59
C VAL A 78 0.91 -8.65 12.92
N ILE A 79 1.45 -7.89 11.97
CA ILE A 79 0.69 -7.03 11.09
C ILE A 79 0.40 -7.80 9.80
N SER A 80 -0.88 -7.97 9.50
CA SER A 80 -1.35 -8.57 8.25
C SER A 80 -1.69 -7.47 7.25
N MET A 81 -1.03 -7.46 6.11
CA MET A 81 -1.15 -6.43 5.07
C MET A 81 -1.75 -7.01 3.79
N PRO A 82 -3.09 -6.98 3.61
CA PRO A 82 -3.70 -7.36 2.35
C PRO A 82 -3.20 -6.45 1.22
N ILE A 83 -2.90 -7.05 0.07
CA ILE A 83 -2.31 -6.34 -1.07
C ILE A 83 -3.31 -6.34 -2.22
N TYR A 84 -3.89 -5.18 -2.49
CA TYR A 84 -4.89 -5.00 -3.53
C TYR A 84 -4.39 -4.04 -4.62
N ARG A 85 -4.83 -4.30 -5.84
CA ARG A 85 -4.62 -3.36 -6.93
C ARG A 85 -5.41 -2.08 -6.70
N ASN A 86 -4.79 -0.95 -6.98
CA ASN A 86 -5.52 0.30 -7.10
C ASN A 86 -6.17 0.36 -8.49
N VAL A 87 -7.48 0.33 -8.51
CA VAL A 87 -8.25 0.39 -9.75
C VAL A 87 -8.66 1.85 -9.97
N ALA A 88 -8.34 2.37 -11.14
CA ALA A 88 -8.73 3.73 -11.51
C ALA A 88 -10.28 3.87 -11.51
N ILE A 89 -10.75 5.07 -11.21
CA ILE A 89 -12.18 5.46 -11.11
C ILE A 89 -12.99 5.18 -12.40
N SER A 90 -12.33 4.81 -13.51
CA SER A 90 -12.98 4.40 -14.77
C SER A 90 -13.87 3.14 -14.66
N THR A 91 -13.93 2.54 -13.49
CA THR A 91 -14.86 1.44 -13.16
C THR A 91 -16.23 1.93 -12.68
N ILE A 92 -16.52 3.23 -12.76
CA ILE A 92 -17.85 3.78 -12.47
C ILE A 92 -18.87 3.11 -13.40
N GLY A 93 -19.83 2.41 -12.81
CA GLY A 93 -20.86 1.68 -13.54
C GLY A 93 -20.64 0.17 -13.66
N LEU A 94 -19.53 -0.38 -13.13
CA LEU A 94 -19.39 -1.81 -12.94
C LEU A 94 -20.25 -2.27 -11.77
N GLU A 95 -20.83 -3.47 -11.86
CA GLU A 95 -21.46 -4.10 -10.70
C GLU A 95 -20.41 -4.28 -9.58
N GLU A 96 -20.84 -4.14 -8.33
CA GLU A 96 -19.98 -4.23 -7.14
C GLU A 96 -19.09 -5.49 -7.15
N LYS A 97 -19.61 -6.60 -7.66
CA LYS A 97 -18.88 -7.85 -7.81
C LYS A 97 -17.70 -7.74 -8.79
N GLN A 98 -17.89 -7.02 -9.90
CA GLN A 98 -16.85 -6.82 -10.91
C GLN A 98 -15.79 -5.85 -10.41
N GLU A 99 -16.18 -4.81 -9.69
CA GLU A 99 -15.27 -3.88 -9.06
C GLU A 99 -14.37 -4.60 -8.03
N LYS A 100 -14.95 -5.40 -7.14
CA LYS A 100 -14.18 -6.20 -6.17
C LYS A 100 -13.21 -7.15 -6.86
N GLN A 101 -13.62 -7.83 -7.93
CA GLN A 101 -12.74 -8.73 -8.69
C GLN A 101 -11.59 -7.99 -9.38
N SER A 102 -11.80 -6.75 -9.82
CA SER A 102 -10.77 -5.95 -10.49
C SER A 102 -9.63 -5.53 -9.55
N ARG A 103 -9.86 -5.55 -8.23
CA ARG A 103 -8.86 -5.20 -7.20
C ARG A 103 -7.87 -6.33 -6.89
N PHE A 104 -8.13 -7.53 -7.36
CA PHE A 104 -7.27 -8.68 -7.15
C PHE A 104 -6.30 -8.89 -8.31
N PHE A 105 -5.21 -9.57 -8.05
CA PHE A 105 -4.28 -10.05 -9.06
C PHE A 105 -4.79 -11.33 -9.71
N LYS A 106 -4.14 -11.72 -10.80
CA LYS A 106 -4.45 -12.95 -11.51
C LYS A 106 -3.33 -13.99 -11.31
N PRO A 107 -3.65 -15.29 -11.44
CA PRO A 107 -2.62 -16.31 -11.49
C PRO A 107 -1.59 -15.99 -12.59
N TRP A 108 -0.31 -16.22 -12.28
CA TRP A 108 0.85 -15.99 -13.16
C TRP A 108 1.20 -14.52 -13.41
N ASP A 109 0.51 -13.56 -12.82
CA ASP A 109 0.96 -12.18 -12.86
C ASP A 109 2.40 -12.10 -12.32
N LYS A 110 3.22 -11.32 -13.01
CA LYS A 110 4.59 -11.00 -12.59
C LYS A 110 4.60 -9.58 -12.09
N ILE A 111 4.77 -9.42 -10.80
CA ILE A 111 4.68 -8.12 -10.13
C ILE A 111 5.88 -7.88 -9.23
N ASP A 112 6.15 -6.62 -8.96
CA ASP A 112 7.04 -6.19 -7.90
C ASP A 112 6.19 -5.51 -6.83
N ILE A 113 6.21 -6.04 -5.60
CA ILE A 113 5.64 -5.38 -4.42
C ILE A 113 6.74 -4.58 -3.76
N LYS A 114 6.44 -3.32 -3.45
CA LYS A 114 7.35 -2.46 -2.70
C LYS A 114 6.72 -2.14 -1.35
N LEU A 115 7.30 -2.68 -0.28
CA LEU A 115 7.02 -2.31 1.09
C LEU A 115 7.87 -1.09 1.43
N THR A 116 7.24 -0.06 1.99
CA THR A 116 7.95 1.13 2.43
C THR A 116 7.62 1.45 3.88
N THR A 117 8.64 1.83 4.65
CA THR A 117 8.50 2.51 5.93
C THR A 117 8.56 4.01 5.69
N VAL A 118 7.67 4.76 6.32
CA VAL A 118 7.57 6.22 6.21
C VAL A 118 7.53 6.85 7.60
N ASP A 119 7.85 8.14 7.69
CA ASP A 119 7.62 8.90 8.92
C ASP A 119 6.11 9.23 9.10
N SER A 120 5.75 9.78 10.25
CA SER A 120 4.36 10.15 10.57
C SER A 120 3.77 11.17 9.58
N ILE A 121 4.60 12.00 8.96
CA ILE A 121 4.18 12.97 7.95
C ILE A 121 3.80 12.23 6.66
N GLY A 122 4.63 11.28 6.24
CA GLY A 122 4.38 10.42 5.09
C GLY A 122 3.13 9.55 5.28
N TYR A 123 2.96 8.98 6.48
CA TYR A 123 1.75 8.22 6.83
C TYR A 123 0.49 9.06 6.72
N ARG A 124 0.48 10.26 7.31
CA ARG A 124 -0.65 11.17 7.25
C ARG A 124 -1.02 11.53 5.81
N PHE A 125 -0.01 11.84 4.99
CA PHE A 125 -0.24 12.11 3.56
C PHE A 125 -0.93 10.93 2.86
N TRP A 126 -0.39 9.71 3.01
CA TRP A 126 -0.93 8.56 2.32
C TRP A 126 -2.29 8.13 2.85
N SER A 127 -2.57 8.33 4.15
CA SER A 127 -3.88 8.12 4.76
C SER A 127 -4.92 9.09 4.19
N ASP A 128 -4.60 10.39 4.14
CA ASP A 128 -5.46 11.42 3.56
C ASP A 128 -5.73 11.14 2.07
N PHE A 129 -4.68 10.77 1.32
CA PHE A 129 -4.78 10.42 -0.09
C PHE A 129 -5.64 9.17 -0.32
N SER A 130 -5.47 8.13 0.49
CA SER A 130 -6.27 6.91 0.44
C SER A 130 -7.75 7.20 0.72
N THR A 131 -8.03 7.99 1.75
CA THR A 131 -9.39 8.41 2.11
C THR A 131 -10.03 9.19 0.97
N MET A 132 -9.31 10.13 0.38
CA MET A 132 -9.80 10.97 -0.72
C MET A 132 -10.11 10.14 -1.96
N THR A 133 -9.25 9.18 -2.32
CA THR A 133 -9.46 8.32 -3.49
C THR A 133 -10.59 7.32 -3.28
N THR A 134 -10.78 6.82 -2.06
CA THR A 134 -11.88 5.91 -1.71
C THR A 134 -13.22 6.64 -1.67
N SER A 135 -13.24 7.85 -1.12
CA SER A 135 -14.46 8.65 -0.95
C SER A 135 -14.92 9.32 -2.25
N SER A 136 -14.02 9.59 -3.18
CA SER A 136 -14.38 10.15 -4.50
C SER A 136 -15.18 9.16 -5.38
N SER A 137 -15.20 7.88 -5.02
CA SER A 137 -16.10 6.88 -5.64
C SER A 137 -17.55 7.02 -5.17
N ILE A 138 -17.83 7.80 -4.11
CA ILE A 138 -19.19 8.13 -3.66
C ILE A 138 -19.59 9.44 -4.35
N ALA A 139 -20.30 9.35 -5.46
CA ALA A 139 -20.58 10.41 -6.45
C ALA A 139 -21.32 11.68 -5.93
N PHE A 140 -21.63 11.79 -4.64
CA PHE A 140 -22.44 12.87 -4.10
C PHE A 140 -21.83 13.69 -2.97
N MET A 141 -20.60 13.38 -2.53
CA MET A 141 -19.89 14.19 -1.53
C MET A 141 -18.46 14.48 -1.96
N PRO A 142 -18.19 15.66 -2.51
CA PRO A 142 -16.81 16.10 -2.66
C PRO A 142 -16.23 16.31 -1.27
N ILE A 143 -15.40 15.37 -0.80
CA ILE A 143 -14.62 15.58 0.42
C ILE A 143 -13.46 16.49 0.03
N TYR A 144 -13.57 17.77 0.39
CA TYR A 144 -12.46 18.70 0.35
C TYR A 144 -11.53 18.37 1.52
N SER A 145 -10.70 17.37 1.35
CA SER A 145 -9.60 17.12 2.27
C SER A 145 -8.45 18.06 1.90
N ASN A 146 -8.12 18.96 2.79
CA ASN A 146 -6.85 19.69 2.70
C ASN A 146 -5.75 18.70 3.06
N ILE A 147 -5.19 18.04 2.04
CA ILE A 147 -4.05 17.18 2.25
C ILE A 147 -2.91 18.02 2.88
N TYR A 148 -2.37 17.53 3.98
CA TYR A 148 -1.31 18.22 4.73
C TYR A 148 -0.07 18.43 3.84
N SER A 149 0.51 19.62 3.87
CA SER A 149 1.76 19.95 3.17
C SER A 149 2.89 20.10 4.18
N ASN A 150 4.03 19.47 3.97
CA ASN A 150 5.24 19.68 4.75
C ASN A 150 6.24 20.61 4.06
N ILE A 151 5.78 21.40 3.08
CA ILE A 151 6.60 22.39 2.38
C ILE A 151 6.33 23.78 2.95
N GLU A 152 7.34 24.38 3.54
CA GLU A 152 7.29 25.77 3.98
C GLU A 152 7.43 26.71 2.80
N GLY A 153 6.56 27.70 2.73
CA GLY A 153 6.54 28.68 1.64
C GLY A 153 5.95 28.17 0.32
N GLY A 154 5.38 26.96 0.30
CA GLY A 154 4.75 26.32 -0.86
C GLY A 154 3.65 25.35 -0.48
N LYS A 155 3.17 24.59 -1.47
CA LYS A 155 2.26 23.45 -1.28
C LYS A 155 2.88 22.21 -1.92
N GLY A 156 2.76 21.07 -1.26
CA GLY A 156 3.27 19.79 -1.75
C GLY A 156 3.82 18.91 -0.65
N TYR A 157 4.54 17.87 -1.04
CA TYR A 157 5.11 16.90 -0.11
C TYR A 157 6.53 16.55 -0.47
N TRP A 158 7.31 16.36 0.57
CA TRP A 158 8.62 15.75 0.49
C TRP A 158 8.67 14.60 1.50
N ILE A 159 8.64 13.35 1.01
CA ILE A 159 8.58 12.15 1.83
C ILE A 159 9.78 11.27 1.53
N GLY A 160 10.47 10.85 2.59
CA GLY A 160 11.51 9.83 2.56
C GLY A 160 10.93 8.42 2.73
N TYR A 161 11.45 7.45 2.01
CA TYR A 161 11.02 6.05 2.05
C TYR A 161 12.18 5.13 2.38
N GLY A 162 12.09 4.39 3.50
CA GLY A 162 12.83 3.15 3.68
C GLY A 162 12.13 2.04 2.90
N ALA A 163 12.75 1.47 1.86
CA ALA A 163 12.01 0.62 0.94
C ALA A 163 12.69 -0.72 0.65
N LYS A 164 11.86 -1.78 0.55
CA LYS A 164 12.23 -3.10 0.03
C LYS A 164 11.31 -3.50 -1.11
N VAL A 165 11.88 -4.18 -2.10
CA VAL A 165 11.15 -4.64 -3.29
C VAL A 165 11.18 -6.17 -3.34
N TYR A 166 10.01 -6.76 -3.55
CA TYR A 166 9.77 -8.20 -3.62
C TYR A 166 9.25 -8.56 -5.01
N PRO A 167 10.12 -9.12 -5.89
CA PRO A 167 9.69 -9.60 -7.20
C PRO A 167 8.94 -10.93 -7.05
N LEU A 168 7.69 -10.98 -7.47
CA LEU A 168 6.82 -12.13 -7.36
C LEU A 168 6.38 -12.63 -8.74
N THR A 169 6.19 -13.94 -8.83
CA THR A 169 5.35 -14.57 -9.85
C THR A 169 4.24 -15.28 -9.10
N LEU A 170 3.00 -14.85 -9.33
CA LEU A 170 1.87 -15.30 -8.52
C LEU A 170 1.45 -16.73 -8.93
N ARG A 171 1.99 -17.70 -8.22
CA ARG A 171 1.60 -19.09 -8.31
C ARG A 171 0.53 -19.38 -7.29
N ARG A 172 -0.37 -20.30 -7.60
CA ARG A 172 -1.44 -20.70 -6.70
C ARG A 172 -0.88 -21.27 -5.40
N ASP A 173 -1.51 -20.92 -4.30
CA ASP A 173 -1.29 -21.49 -2.96
C ASP A 173 0.19 -21.62 -2.55
N THR A 174 0.88 -20.50 -2.60
CA THR A 174 2.30 -20.41 -2.25
C THR A 174 2.49 -19.51 -1.05
N VAL A 175 3.34 -19.92 -0.11
CA VAL A 175 3.85 -19.06 0.96
C VAL A 175 5.34 -18.86 0.71
N ILE A 176 5.73 -17.61 0.55
CA ILE A 176 7.13 -17.21 0.33
C ILE A 176 7.65 -16.68 1.66
N GLN A 177 8.62 -17.38 2.25
CA GLN A 177 9.29 -16.98 3.48
C GLN A 177 10.52 -16.16 3.14
N TYR A 178 10.69 -15.05 3.84
CA TYR A 178 11.89 -14.23 3.76
C TYR A 178 12.64 -14.40 5.10
N LYS A 179 13.83 -14.93 5.03
CA LYS A 179 14.72 -14.97 6.22
C LYS A 179 15.31 -13.58 6.39
N ASN A 180 15.07 -12.99 7.53
CA ASN A 180 15.78 -11.82 8.02
C ASN A 180 17.18 -12.17 8.46
#